data_d5691e874da483d9fa91b6f0db15280f
#
_entry.id   d5691e874da483d9fa91b6f0db15280f
#
_cell.length_a   1.000
_cell.length_b   1.000
_cell.length_c   1.000
_cell.angle_alpha   90.00
_cell.angle_beta   90.00
_cell.angle_gamma   90.00
#
_symmetry.space_group_name_H-M   'P 1'
#
loop_
_entity.id
_entity.type
_entity.pdbx_description
1 polymer ?
#
loop_
_entity_poly.entity_id
_entity_poly.type
_entity_poly.pdbx_seq_one_letter_code
_entity_poly.pdbx_strand_id
1 'polypeptide(L)'
;MNWSYVEPGFITEKVLAGRPVLLTVEPFTDAEADAAQAYADEIWNWLVANRSHINDIAPAIVSLKNAHWLEVNEEPATVEQMLPQLQNIAAVYAQKNEGILIYYDVGDMFAGNSVVIMLSPEFQFRGIQIM
;
A
#
# COMPACT_ATOMS: atom_id res chain seq x y z
N MET A 1 13.86 14.62 10.06
CA MET A 1 12.74 13.82 9.59
C MET A 1 11.44 14.60 9.75
N ASN A 2 10.60 14.58 8.75
CA ASN A 2 9.37 15.36 8.72
C ASN A 2 8.19 14.60 9.33
N TRP A 3 8.29 14.34 10.62
CA TRP A 3 7.18 13.74 11.34
C TRP A 3 6.19 14.81 11.75
N SER A 4 4.93 14.58 11.43
CA SER A 4 3.83 15.41 11.90
C SER A 4 2.90 14.54 12.75
N TYR A 5 2.63 15.00 13.96
CA TYR A 5 1.62 14.34 14.77
C TYR A 5 0.24 14.80 14.32
N VAL A 6 -0.57 13.85 13.88
CA VAL A 6 -1.98 14.04 13.55
C VAL A 6 -2.75 12.94 14.28
N GLU A 7 -3.48 13.32 15.34
CA GLU A 7 -4.19 12.35 16.15
C GLU A 7 -5.02 11.39 15.28
N PRO A 8 -4.91 10.07 15.47
CA PRO A 8 -4.29 9.35 16.58
C PRO A 8 -2.86 8.86 16.34
N GLY A 9 -2.07 9.48 15.48
CA GLY A 9 -0.73 8.98 15.19
C GLY A 9 0.19 9.97 14.50
N PHE A 10 1.13 9.44 13.72
CA PHE A 10 2.14 10.23 13.02
C PHE A 10 2.08 10.00 11.52
N ILE A 11 2.34 11.05 10.76
CA ILE A 11 2.39 11.02 9.31
C ILE A 11 3.74 11.56 8.86
N THR A 12 4.35 10.89 7.88
CA THR A 12 5.54 11.39 7.20
C THR A 12 5.46 11.06 5.72
N GLU A 13 6.27 11.75 4.92
CA GLU A 13 6.43 11.46 3.51
C GLU A 13 7.79 10.80 3.28
N LYS A 14 7.78 9.69 2.58
CA LYS A 14 8.98 8.98 2.13
C LYS A 14 9.04 9.04 0.61
N VAL A 15 10.20 8.74 0.04
CA VAL A 15 10.35 8.67 -1.41
C VAL A 15 10.74 7.25 -1.80
N LEU A 16 10.00 6.66 -2.74
CA LEU A 16 10.27 5.34 -3.30
C LEU A 16 10.28 5.45 -4.82
N ALA A 17 11.41 5.09 -5.43
CA ALA A 17 11.61 5.17 -6.89
C ALA A 17 11.25 6.56 -7.45
N GLY A 18 11.64 7.62 -6.75
CA GLY A 18 11.39 9.00 -7.16
C GLY A 18 9.98 9.51 -6.91
N ARG A 19 9.11 8.71 -6.29
CA ARG A 19 7.71 9.09 -6.00
C ARG A 19 7.48 9.25 -4.51
N PRO A 20 6.70 10.27 -4.09
CA PRO A 20 6.34 10.42 -2.68
C PRO A 20 5.37 9.33 -2.24
N VAL A 21 5.60 8.79 -1.05
CA VAL A 21 4.71 7.83 -0.39
C VAL A 21 4.35 8.38 0.97
N LEU A 22 3.07 8.54 1.24
CA LEU A 22 2.59 9.00 2.53
C LEU A 22 2.54 7.79 3.48
N LEU A 23 3.26 7.89 4.58
CA LEU A 23 3.31 6.83 5.60
C LEU A 23 2.65 7.32 6.88
N THR A 24 1.59 6.63 7.28
CA THR A 24 0.84 6.92 8.51
C THR A 24 0.96 5.74 9.45
N VAL A 25 1.31 6.01 10.71
CA VAL A 25 1.38 4.99 11.76
C VAL A 25 0.54 5.43 12.95
N GLU A 26 -0.25 4.49 13.49
CA GLU A 26 -1.12 4.74 14.63
C GLU A 26 -1.43 3.43 15.39
N PRO A 27 -1.98 3.44 16.61
CA PRO A 27 -2.16 4.63 17.44
C PRO A 27 -0.88 4.98 18.20
N PHE A 28 -0.59 6.26 18.29
CA PHE A 28 0.52 6.78 19.09
C PHE A 28 0.12 8.15 19.61
N THR A 29 0.57 8.47 20.83
CA THR A 29 0.43 9.82 21.35
C THR A 29 1.60 10.68 20.87
N ASP A 30 1.50 12.00 20.99
CA ASP A 30 2.57 12.90 20.58
C ASP A 30 3.86 12.71 21.40
N ALA A 31 3.76 12.16 22.60
CA ALA A 31 4.91 11.81 23.42
C ALA A 31 5.62 10.54 22.97
N GLU A 32 5.02 9.77 22.08
CA GLU A 32 5.53 8.48 21.60
C GLU A 32 6.23 8.58 20.24
N ALA A 33 6.77 9.73 19.89
CA ALA A 33 7.39 9.97 18.59
C ALA A 33 8.51 8.97 18.28
N ASP A 34 9.35 8.61 19.26
CA ASP A 34 10.45 7.68 19.04
C ASP A 34 9.94 6.26 18.74
N ALA A 35 8.92 5.82 19.45
CA ALA A 35 8.30 4.52 19.24
C ALA A 35 7.59 4.47 17.87
N ALA A 36 6.90 5.55 17.51
CA ALA A 36 6.24 5.66 16.22
C ALA A 36 7.26 5.63 15.08
N GLN A 37 8.39 6.31 15.23
CA GLN A 37 9.44 6.30 14.23
C GLN A 37 10.05 4.92 14.05
N ALA A 38 10.34 4.22 15.15
CA ALA A 38 10.89 2.87 15.10
C ALA A 38 9.94 1.91 14.36
N TYR A 39 8.64 2.02 14.63
CA TYR A 39 7.63 1.21 13.97
C TYR A 39 7.54 1.55 12.47
N ALA A 40 7.55 2.81 12.13
CA ALA A 40 7.52 3.26 10.74
C ALA A 40 8.76 2.80 9.97
N ASP A 41 9.93 2.86 10.59
CA ASP A 41 11.18 2.41 9.95
C ASP A 41 11.15 0.91 9.69
N GLU A 42 10.59 0.13 10.60
CA GLU A 42 10.41 -1.31 10.40
C GLU A 42 9.53 -1.59 9.18
N ILE A 43 8.39 -0.91 9.08
CA ILE A 43 7.48 -1.08 7.95
C ILE A 43 8.14 -0.65 6.65
N TRP A 44 8.78 0.51 6.65
CA TRP A 44 9.42 1.03 5.45
C TRP A 44 10.56 0.14 4.97
N ASN A 45 11.38 -0.35 5.88
CA ASN A 45 12.47 -1.26 5.53
C ASN A 45 11.94 -2.57 4.95
N TRP A 46 10.86 -3.12 5.53
CA TRP A 46 10.22 -4.30 4.97
C TRP A 46 9.70 -4.04 3.56
N LEU A 47 9.01 -2.92 3.37
CA LEU A 47 8.44 -2.56 2.08
C LEU A 47 9.50 -2.44 0.99
N VAL A 48 10.60 -1.74 1.29
CA VAL A 48 11.71 -1.56 0.35
C VAL A 48 12.35 -2.90 0.01
N ALA A 49 12.57 -3.75 1.01
CA ALA A 49 13.19 -5.05 0.83
C ALA A 49 12.29 -6.05 0.07
N ASN A 50 10.97 -5.87 0.14
CA ASN A 50 9.99 -6.81 -0.40
C ASN A 50 9.14 -6.21 -1.53
N ARG A 51 9.66 -5.23 -2.27
CA ARG A 51 8.91 -4.60 -3.37
C ARG A 51 8.43 -5.61 -4.41
N SER A 52 9.23 -6.63 -4.69
CA SER A 52 8.88 -7.66 -5.68
C SER A 52 7.77 -8.61 -5.20
N HIS A 53 7.40 -8.55 -3.92
CA HIS A 53 6.31 -9.37 -3.37
C HIS A 53 4.99 -9.14 -4.13
N ILE A 54 4.77 -7.93 -4.63
CA ILE A 54 3.59 -7.61 -5.42
C ILE A 54 3.47 -8.47 -6.68
N ASN A 55 4.59 -8.95 -7.22
CA ASN A 55 4.57 -9.82 -8.40
C ASN A 55 3.84 -11.13 -8.13
N ASP A 56 3.90 -11.64 -6.90
CA ASP A 56 3.22 -12.87 -6.49
C ASP A 56 1.71 -12.63 -6.31
N ILE A 57 1.31 -11.39 -6.03
CA ILE A 57 -0.08 -11.00 -5.79
C ILE A 57 -0.76 -10.56 -7.10
N ALA A 58 0.01 -10.12 -8.08
CA ALA A 58 -0.52 -9.58 -9.33
C ALA A 58 -1.53 -10.49 -10.03
N PRO A 59 -1.34 -11.82 -10.13
CA PRO A 59 -2.36 -12.68 -10.76
C PRO A 59 -3.73 -12.59 -10.08
N ALA A 60 -3.77 -12.49 -8.75
CA ALA A 60 -5.02 -12.34 -8.02
C ALA A 60 -5.70 -11.00 -8.30
N ILE A 61 -4.92 -9.93 -8.45
CA ILE A 61 -5.43 -8.60 -8.81
C ILE A 61 -6.01 -8.61 -10.21
N VAL A 62 -5.32 -9.24 -11.16
CA VAL A 62 -5.81 -9.41 -12.54
C VAL A 62 -7.13 -10.17 -12.55
N SER A 63 -7.23 -11.26 -11.79
CA SER A 63 -8.47 -12.04 -11.69
C SER A 63 -9.62 -11.21 -11.15
N LEU A 64 -9.36 -10.37 -10.15
CA LEU A 64 -10.35 -9.48 -9.56
C LEU A 64 -10.86 -8.46 -10.59
N LYS A 65 -9.95 -7.85 -11.36
CA LYS A 65 -10.33 -6.92 -12.43
C LYS A 65 -11.19 -7.60 -13.47
N ASN A 66 -10.77 -8.74 -13.97
CA ASN A 66 -11.45 -9.45 -15.06
C ASN A 66 -12.82 -9.98 -14.62
N ALA A 67 -13.00 -10.29 -13.33
CA ALA A 67 -14.27 -10.78 -12.83
C ALA A 67 -15.29 -9.67 -12.58
N HIS A 68 -14.86 -8.47 -12.16
CA HIS A 68 -15.79 -7.45 -11.64
C HIS A 68 -15.55 -6.02 -12.13
N TRP A 69 -14.43 -5.74 -12.78
CA TRP A 69 -14.01 -4.37 -13.08
C TRP A 69 -13.71 -4.10 -14.55
N LEU A 70 -14.14 -4.98 -15.46
CA LEU A 70 -14.01 -4.71 -16.88
C LEU A 70 -15.14 -3.76 -17.33
N GLU A 71 -14.77 -2.77 -18.12
CA GLU A 71 -15.75 -1.90 -18.80
C GLU A 71 -16.31 -2.61 -20.03
N VAL A 72 -17.42 -2.07 -20.54
CA VAL A 72 -18.04 -2.59 -21.77
C VAL A 72 -17.02 -2.54 -22.91
N ASN A 73 -16.82 -3.68 -23.59
CA ASN A 73 -15.87 -3.84 -24.70
C ASN A 73 -14.40 -3.73 -24.30
N GLU A 74 -14.09 -3.74 -23.02
CA GLU A 74 -12.70 -3.78 -22.56
C GLU A 74 -12.15 -5.21 -22.66
N GLU A 75 -10.95 -5.34 -23.23
CA GLU A 75 -10.25 -6.62 -23.26
C GLU A 75 -9.84 -7.05 -21.84
N PRO A 76 -9.82 -8.36 -21.55
CA PRO A 76 -9.31 -8.83 -20.26
C PRO A 76 -7.87 -8.35 -19.99
N ALA A 77 -7.61 -7.93 -18.75
CA ALA A 77 -6.28 -7.50 -18.34
C ALA A 77 -5.34 -8.69 -18.22
N THR A 78 -4.05 -8.43 -18.39
CA THR A 78 -2.98 -9.40 -18.18
C THR A 78 -2.05 -8.95 -17.07
N VAL A 79 -1.28 -9.90 -16.53
CA VAL A 79 -0.27 -9.59 -15.51
C VAL A 79 0.76 -8.59 -16.06
N GLU A 80 1.19 -8.77 -17.31
CA GLU A 80 2.18 -7.90 -17.93
C GLU A 80 1.69 -6.46 -18.05
N GLN A 81 0.40 -6.27 -18.31
CA GLN A 81 -0.19 -4.92 -18.38
C GLN A 81 -0.30 -4.28 -17.00
N MET A 82 -0.55 -5.07 -15.98
CA MET A 82 -0.80 -4.56 -14.64
C MET A 82 0.47 -4.30 -13.83
N LEU A 83 1.52 -5.11 -14.01
CA LEU A 83 2.75 -4.99 -13.23
C LEU A 83 3.36 -3.59 -13.20
N PRO A 84 3.44 -2.84 -14.33
CA PRO A 84 3.96 -1.47 -14.28
C PRO A 84 3.14 -0.54 -13.38
N GLN A 85 1.82 -0.73 -13.30
CA GLN A 85 0.95 0.06 -12.43
C GLN A 85 1.15 -0.30 -10.96
N LEU A 86 1.47 -1.55 -10.67
CA LEU A 86 1.67 -2.03 -9.30
C LEU A 86 3.04 -1.64 -8.71
N GLN A 87 3.83 -0.84 -9.42
CA GLN A 87 5.05 -0.25 -8.88
C GLN A 87 4.79 1.10 -8.19
N ASN A 88 3.59 1.64 -8.31
CA ASN A 88 3.25 3.00 -7.88
C ASN A 88 2.52 2.99 -6.53
N ILE A 89 3.28 2.89 -5.45
CA ILE A 89 2.72 2.97 -4.10
C ILE A 89 2.46 4.44 -3.78
N ALA A 90 1.23 4.76 -3.41
CA ALA A 90 0.82 6.12 -3.06
C ALA A 90 0.86 6.37 -1.55
N ALA A 91 0.46 5.39 -0.76
CA ALA A 91 0.38 5.54 0.69
C ALA A 91 0.50 4.20 1.40
N VAL A 92 0.96 4.26 2.64
CA VAL A 92 0.98 3.12 3.56
C VAL A 92 0.32 3.57 4.86
N TYR A 93 -0.64 2.81 5.32
CA TYR A 93 -1.36 3.07 6.55
C TYR A 93 -1.20 1.88 7.48
N ALA A 94 -0.53 2.10 8.61
CA ALA A 94 -0.21 1.02 9.53
C ALA A 94 -0.87 1.25 10.88
N GLN A 95 -1.66 0.27 11.30
CA GLN A 95 -2.27 0.24 12.63
C GLN A 95 -1.54 -0.80 13.47
N LYS A 96 -0.88 -0.33 14.52
CA LYS A 96 -0.10 -1.18 15.42
C LYS A 96 -0.98 -2.30 15.98
N ASN A 97 -0.51 -3.54 15.87
CA ASN A 97 -1.19 -4.77 16.30
C ASN A 97 -2.44 -5.15 15.49
N GLU A 98 -2.84 -4.37 14.50
CA GLU A 98 -4.02 -4.68 13.67
C GLU A 98 -3.66 -5.06 12.24
N GLY A 99 -2.78 -4.31 11.60
CA GLY A 99 -2.36 -4.62 10.25
C GLY A 99 -1.86 -3.40 9.48
N ILE A 100 -1.52 -3.65 8.21
CA ILE A 100 -0.91 -2.67 7.32
C ILE A 100 -1.68 -2.66 6.02
N LEU A 101 -2.01 -1.46 5.54
CA LEU A 101 -2.66 -1.25 4.25
C LEU A 101 -1.67 -0.55 3.32
N ILE A 102 -1.45 -1.11 2.15
CA ILE A 102 -0.59 -0.51 1.11
C ILE A 102 -1.46 -0.12 -0.06
N TYR A 103 -1.51 1.18 -0.36
CA TYR A 103 -2.34 1.75 -1.41
C TYR A 103 -1.51 1.91 -2.68
N TYR A 104 -1.93 1.25 -3.76
CA TYR A 104 -1.29 1.36 -5.07
C TYR A 104 -2.12 2.25 -5.97
N ASP A 105 -1.47 3.23 -6.60
CA ASP A 105 -2.08 4.03 -7.65
C ASP A 105 -1.96 3.25 -8.97
N VAL A 106 -3.08 2.76 -9.46
CA VAL A 106 -3.15 1.94 -10.66
C VAL A 106 -3.84 2.68 -11.83
N GLY A 107 -3.89 4.01 -11.75
CA GLY A 107 -4.54 4.82 -12.79
C GLY A 107 -6.01 4.47 -12.94
N ASP A 108 -6.45 4.22 -14.17
CA ASP A 108 -7.85 3.96 -14.49
C ASP A 108 -8.22 2.47 -14.50
N MET A 109 -7.32 1.59 -14.09
CA MET A 109 -7.57 0.13 -14.19
C MET A 109 -8.77 -0.33 -13.38
N PHE A 110 -9.08 0.37 -12.27
CA PHE A 110 -10.22 0.08 -11.40
C PHE A 110 -11.10 1.32 -11.24
N ALA A 111 -11.45 1.96 -12.34
CA ALA A 111 -12.34 3.14 -12.39
C ALA A 111 -11.83 4.29 -11.49
N GLY A 112 -10.52 4.49 -11.41
CA GLY A 112 -9.90 5.53 -10.59
C GLY A 112 -9.71 5.16 -9.12
N ASN A 113 -10.12 3.95 -8.71
CA ASN A 113 -9.90 3.47 -7.35
C ASN A 113 -8.50 2.89 -7.18
N SER A 114 -8.02 2.88 -5.94
CA SER A 114 -6.74 2.28 -5.60
C SER A 114 -6.87 0.78 -5.39
N VAL A 115 -5.81 0.05 -5.68
CA VAL A 115 -5.65 -1.34 -5.21
C VAL A 115 -5.01 -1.27 -3.83
N VAL A 116 -5.64 -1.87 -2.83
CA VAL A 116 -5.15 -1.89 -1.46
C VAL A 116 -4.78 -3.32 -1.09
N ILE A 117 -3.51 -3.51 -0.75
CA ILE A 117 -3.01 -4.79 -0.26
C ILE A 117 -3.03 -4.75 1.27
N MET A 118 -3.68 -5.75 1.87
CA MET A 118 -3.79 -5.87 3.33
C MET A 118 -2.79 -6.89 3.84
N LEU A 119 -1.98 -6.46 4.82
CA LEU A 119 -1.01 -7.32 5.50
C LEU A 119 -1.36 -7.42 6.99
N SER A 120 -0.98 -8.54 7.60
CA SER A 120 -1.03 -8.71 9.04
C SER A 120 0.05 -7.84 9.73
N PRO A 121 0.00 -7.67 11.06
CA PRO A 121 1.10 -7.02 11.78
C PRO A 121 2.46 -7.69 11.58
N GLU A 122 2.49 -8.96 11.19
CA GLU A 122 3.70 -9.74 10.89
C GLU A 122 4.05 -9.74 9.40
N PHE A 123 3.47 -8.82 8.61
CA PHE A 123 3.71 -8.66 7.17
C PHE A 123 3.25 -9.83 6.32
N GLN A 124 2.27 -10.59 6.77
CA GLN A 124 1.68 -11.67 5.98
C GLN A 124 0.49 -11.16 5.19
N PHE A 125 0.36 -11.59 3.95
CA PHE A 125 -0.74 -11.20 3.06
C PHE A 125 -2.09 -11.67 3.63
N ARG A 126 -3.05 -10.75 3.71
CA ARG A 126 -4.41 -11.01 4.18
C ARG A 126 -5.46 -10.89 3.10
N GLY A 127 -5.28 -10.03 2.13
CA GLY A 127 -6.26 -9.81 1.09
C GLY A 127 -6.03 -8.57 0.26
N ILE A 128 -6.97 -8.35 -0.67
CA ILE A 128 -6.97 -7.24 -1.62
C ILE A 128 -8.31 -6.53 -1.49
N GLN A 129 -8.29 -5.19 -1.48
CA GLN A 129 -9.49 -4.37 -1.59
C GLN A 129 -9.30 -3.33 -2.69
N ILE A 130 -10.42 -2.94 -3.31
CA ILE A 130 -10.47 -1.83 -4.24
C ILE A 130 -11.19 -0.68 -3.53
N MET A 131 -10.49 0.43 -3.36
CA MET A 131 -11.03 1.55 -2.55
C MET A 131 -10.92 2.88 -3.25
#